data_8d491ec96563daf946afe7cbd5619de3
#
_entry.id   8d491ec96563daf946afe7cbd5619de3
#
_cell.length_a   1.000
_cell.length_b   1.000
_cell.length_c   1.000
_cell.angle_alpha   90.00
_cell.angle_beta   90.00
_cell.angle_gamma   90.00
#
_symmetry.space_group_name_H-M   'P 1'
#
loop_
_entity.id
_entity.type
_entity.pdbx_description
1 polymer ?
#
loop_
_entity_poly.entity_id
_entity_poly.type
_entity_poly.pdbx_seq_one_letter_code
_entity_poly.pdbx_strand_id
1 'polypeptide(L)'
;MANTVLVVGGGPGGSSAAYWLARNGLDVHLVEKKHYPREKTCGDGLTPRAIKQLLDMGFDFDEYAIHRVDGLRAYAGDLKIEMPWPDHSVYPNWGATMRRADLDGIVAGMAERQGAVVEQGTTAKPIVENDTVVGVRLISGDSERTTQPDFVIIADGSNSRFGRGVGATRRRDFPFGLAVRAYFESPNSDDSFIESQLDIRDRQGRSMPGYGWVFPLGDGEINVGAGLVSTFKGWKDVNTSRILEAYLAALPDHWEVVETTPHTKPIGGKLPMSLSVGPKVGRNWVIIGDASGAVNPFNGEGIDYAYETGRMAAGYVAQAATVDDAALAGYAQELDSTYGDYHRVARVFVKAIGNPTIMRTLTTVGLRSKPLMEWTLKVMANLLDPDEAKMTEHIYKAIERVVNVGS
;
A
#
# COMPACT_ATOMS: atom_id res chain seq x y z
N MET A 1 11.19 31.81 13.25
CA MET A 1 11.00 30.52 13.96
C MET A 1 10.83 29.50 12.86
N ALA A 2 11.34 28.27 13.01
CA ALA A 2 11.10 27.22 12.02
C ALA A 2 9.60 26.88 12.03
N ASN A 3 9.01 26.67 10.86
CA ASN A 3 7.61 26.23 10.77
C ASN A 3 7.45 24.83 11.35
N THR A 4 6.41 24.65 12.16
CA THR A 4 6.11 23.41 12.86
C THR A 4 5.18 22.53 12.01
N VAL A 5 5.55 21.27 11.82
CA VAL A 5 4.74 20.30 11.06
C VAL A 5 4.34 19.14 11.96
N LEU A 6 3.05 18.89 12.07
CA LEU A 6 2.54 17.71 12.73
C LEU A 6 2.25 16.61 11.70
N VAL A 7 2.85 15.45 11.87
CA VAL A 7 2.58 14.25 11.07
C VAL A 7 1.73 13.29 11.89
N VAL A 8 0.54 12.95 11.41
CA VAL A 8 -0.41 12.08 12.11
C VAL A 8 -0.40 10.68 11.56
N GLY A 9 0.21 9.74 12.29
CA GLY A 9 0.36 8.33 11.95
C GLY A 9 1.78 7.98 11.52
N GLY A 10 2.40 7.04 12.24
CA GLY A 10 3.79 6.57 12.06
C GLY A 10 3.88 5.28 11.22
N GLY A 11 3.06 5.13 10.18
CA GLY A 11 3.24 4.10 9.15
C GLY A 11 4.21 4.56 8.06
N PRO A 12 4.38 3.79 6.97
CA PRO A 12 5.33 4.13 5.91
C PRO A 12 5.21 5.56 5.40
N GLY A 13 4.00 6.04 5.12
CA GLY A 13 3.79 7.40 4.61
C GLY A 13 4.18 8.48 5.60
N GLY A 14 3.73 8.35 6.86
CA GLY A 14 4.04 9.37 7.87
C GLY A 14 5.51 9.38 8.27
N SER A 15 6.14 8.22 8.40
CA SER A 15 7.57 8.12 8.70
C SER A 15 8.43 8.64 7.55
N SER A 16 8.07 8.36 6.29
CA SER A 16 8.71 8.96 5.12
C SER A 16 8.55 10.47 5.09
N ALA A 17 7.32 10.97 5.30
CA ALA A 17 7.08 12.42 5.32
C ALA A 17 7.90 13.10 6.43
N ALA A 18 7.91 12.52 7.63
CA ALA A 18 8.67 13.06 8.77
C ALA A 18 10.19 13.09 8.48
N TYR A 19 10.71 12.00 7.87
CA TYR A 19 12.11 11.93 7.45
C TYR A 19 12.48 13.07 6.49
N TRP A 20 11.71 13.23 5.41
CA TRP A 20 12.00 14.22 4.38
C TRP A 20 11.77 15.66 4.85
N LEU A 21 10.79 15.91 5.71
CA LEU A 21 10.56 17.23 6.32
C LEU A 21 11.71 17.62 7.26
N ALA A 22 12.13 16.72 8.15
CA ALA A 22 13.25 16.97 9.06
C ALA A 22 14.56 17.20 8.27
N ARG A 23 14.79 16.41 7.21
CA ARG A 23 15.93 16.62 6.30
C ARG A 23 15.90 17.99 5.60
N ASN A 24 14.71 18.56 5.37
CA ASN A 24 14.52 19.91 4.83
C ASN A 24 14.58 21.00 5.91
N GLY A 25 14.92 20.66 7.17
CA GLY A 25 15.14 21.62 8.24
C GLY A 25 13.87 22.16 8.93
N LEU A 26 12.72 21.50 8.75
CA LEU A 26 11.50 21.87 9.47
C LEU A 26 11.46 21.23 10.86
N ASP A 27 10.70 21.86 11.78
CA ASP A 27 10.39 21.30 13.11
C ASP A 27 9.26 20.29 13.00
N VAL A 28 9.57 18.99 13.10
CA VAL A 28 8.65 17.90 12.81
C VAL A 28 8.29 17.13 14.06
N HIS A 29 6.98 17.03 14.32
CA HIS A 29 6.41 16.18 15.35
C HIS A 29 5.56 15.08 14.70
N LEU A 30 6.00 13.82 14.77
CA LEU A 30 5.24 12.66 14.32
C LEU A 30 4.56 12.01 15.51
N VAL A 31 3.23 11.81 15.42
CA VAL A 31 2.45 11.14 16.46
C VAL A 31 1.88 9.83 15.96
N GLU A 32 2.11 8.73 16.69
CA GLU A 32 1.57 7.40 16.41
C GLU A 32 0.71 6.93 17.59
N LYS A 33 -0.49 6.44 17.30
CA LYS A 33 -1.46 6.02 18.34
C LYS A 33 -1.07 4.73 19.06
N LYS A 34 -0.21 3.91 18.48
CA LYS A 34 0.29 2.66 19.05
C LYS A 34 1.75 2.79 19.42
N HIS A 35 2.26 1.78 20.12
CA HIS A 35 3.70 1.62 20.36
C HIS A 35 4.28 0.62 19.37
N TYR A 36 5.49 0.86 18.89
CA TYR A 36 6.25 -0.12 18.11
C TYR A 36 6.88 -1.17 19.05
N PRO A 37 7.00 -2.44 18.61
CA PRO A 37 6.48 -3.00 17.36
C PRO A 37 4.96 -3.13 17.37
N ARG A 38 4.31 -2.96 16.20
CA ARG A 38 2.85 -3.03 16.10
C ARG A 38 2.37 -3.73 14.83
N GLU A 39 1.34 -4.53 15.00
CA GLU A 39 0.71 -5.24 13.90
C GLU A 39 -0.07 -4.33 12.94
N LYS A 40 0.06 -4.62 11.66
CA LYS A 40 -0.71 -4.04 10.56
C LYS A 40 -1.07 -5.15 9.56
N THR A 41 -2.30 -5.15 9.05
CA THR A 41 -2.67 -6.04 7.93
C THR A 41 -1.84 -5.70 6.70
N CYS A 42 -0.98 -6.63 6.29
CA CYS A 42 -0.06 -6.51 5.15
C CYS A 42 0.45 -7.89 4.75
N GLY A 43 0.83 -8.08 3.50
CA GLY A 43 1.63 -9.23 3.05
C GLY A 43 3.12 -9.11 3.42
N ASP A 44 3.54 -7.95 3.92
CA ASP A 44 4.94 -7.67 4.29
C ASP A 44 5.93 -7.61 3.11
N GLY A 45 5.41 -7.65 1.88
CA GLY A 45 6.22 -7.54 0.67
C GLY A 45 6.62 -6.11 0.34
N LEU A 46 7.86 -5.96 -0.09
CA LEU A 46 8.47 -4.72 -0.57
C LEU A 46 8.89 -4.92 -2.03
N THR A 47 8.20 -4.28 -2.93
CA THR A 47 8.54 -4.31 -4.36
C THR A 47 9.77 -3.44 -4.66
N PRO A 48 10.35 -3.53 -5.86
CA PRO A 48 11.45 -2.67 -6.29
C PRO A 48 11.21 -1.18 -6.05
N ARG A 49 9.95 -0.71 -6.17
CA ARG A 49 9.59 0.69 -5.88
C ARG A 49 9.73 1.03 -4.40
N ALA A 50 9.26 0.16 -3.51
CA ALA A 50 9.39 0.36 -2.07
C ALA A 50 10.86 0.32 -1.64
N ILE A 51 11.64 -0.63 -2.19
CA ILE A 51 13.10 -0.73 -1.96
C ILE A 51 13.80 0.58 -2.37
N LYS A 52 13.47 1.14 -3.54
CA LYS A 52 14.05 2.41 -3.99
C LYS A 52 13.80 3.56 -3.00
N GLN A 53 12.60 3.68 -2.46
CA GLN A 53 12.29 4.72 -1.47
C GLN A 53 13.09 4.53 -0.17
N LEU A 54 13.26 3.30 0.27
CA LEU A 54 14.07 2.97 1.44
C LEU A 54 15.56 3.29 1.19
N LEU A 55 16.10 2.92 0.02
CA LEU A 55 17.47 3.28 -0.40
C LEU A 55 17.66 4.80 -0.40
N ASP A 56 16.71 5.55 -0.94
CA ASP A 56 16.79 7.03 -1.00
C ASP A 56 16.76 7.68 0.39
N MET A 57 16.14 7.01 1.36
CA MET A 57 16.17 7.42 2.77
C MET A 57 17.44 6.94 3.51
N GLY A 58 18.28 6.12 2.88
CA GLY A 58 19.49 5.57 3.49
C GLY A 58 19.22 4.38 4.42
N PHE A 59 18.21 3.59 4.11
CA PHE A 59 17.94 2.33 4.83
C PHE A 59 19.09 1.34 4.56
N ASP A 60 19.69 0.82 5.62
CA ASP A 60 20.75 -0.17 5.54
C ASP A 60 20.14 -1.58 5.54
N PHE A 61 20.13 -2.19 4.37
CA PHE A 61 19.56 -3.54 4.18
C PHE A 61 20.43 -4.65 4.77
N ASP A 62 21.68 -4.37 5.11
CA ASP A 62 22.60 -5.35 5.75
C ASP A 62 22.46 -5.32 7.28
N GLU A 63 21.94 -4.22 7.85
CA GLU A 63 21.75 -4.06 9.30
C GLU A 63 20.54 -4.85 9.83
N TYR A 64 19.49 -4.99 9.01
CA TYR A 64 18.21 -5.55 9.45
C TYR A 64 17.93 -6.93 8.85
N ALA A 65 17.25 -7.77 9.61
CA ALA A 65 16.77 -9.06 9.15
C ALA A 65 15.66 -8.87 8.10
N ILE A 66 16.07 -8.84 6.83
CA ILE A 66 15.20 -8.71 5.67
C ILE A 66 15.42 -9.92 4.76
N HIS A 67 14.34 -10.51 4.29
CA HIS A 67 14.44 -11.59 3.31
C HIS A 67 14.34 -11.02 1.90
N ARG A 68 15.40 -11.17 1.10
CA ARG A 68 15.45 -10.71 -0.28
C ARG A 68 14.67 -11.65 -1.19
N VAL A 69 13.89 -11.08 -2.13
CA VAL A 69 13.14 -11.83 -3.11
C VAL A 69 13.46 -11.38 -4.54
N ASP A 70 13.66 -12.36 -5.43
CA ASP A 70 14.12 -12.15 -6.80
C ASP A 70 12.98 -11.92 -7.79
N GLY A 71 11.73 -12.23 -7.40
CA GLY A 71 10.60 -12.09 -8.29
C GLY A 71 9.27 -12.54 -7.73
N LEU A 72 8.32 -12.67 -8.64
CA LEU A 72 6.97 -13.17 -8.38
C LEU A 72 6.75 -14.52 -9.05
N ARG A 73 6.24 -15.48 -8.29
CA ARG A 73 5.72 -16.76 -8.78
C ARG A 73 4.19 -16.69 -8.83
N ALA A 74 3.58 -16.92 -9.97
CA ALA A 74 2.13 -16.89 -10.14
C ALA A 74 1.56 -18.27 -10.49
N TYR A 75 0.42 -18.61 -9.89
CA TYR A 75 -0.33 -19.83 -10.14
C TYR A 75 -1.76 -19.55 -10.59
N ALA A 76 -2.28 -20.40 -11.49
CA ALA A 76 -3.71 -20.55 -11.73
C ALA A 76 -4.00 -22.00 -12.15
N GLY A 77 -4.70 -22.75 -11.33
CA GLY A 77 -4.82 -24.21 -11.47
C GLY A 77 -3.45 -24.86 -11.47
N ASP A 78 -3.17 -25.70 -12.47
CA ASP A 78 -1.88 -26.40 -12.62
C ASP A 78 -0.79 -25.56 -13.33
N LEU A 79 -1.14 -24.34 -13.77
CA LEU A 79 -0.18 -23.48 -14.44
C LEU A 79 0.64 -22.71 -13.41
N LYS A 80 1.97 -22.76 -13.57
CA LYS A 80 2.96 -22.04 -12.77
C LYS A 80 3.85 -21.22 -13.67
N ILE A 81 4.16 -19.99 -13.27
CA ILE A 81 5.14 -19.14 -13.94
C ILE A 81 5.96 -18.37 -12.93
N GLU A 82 7.27 -18.33 -13.15
CA GLU A 82 8.22 -17.53 -12.37
C GLU A 82 8.69 -16.35 -13.21
N MET A 83 8.58 -15.17 -12.63
CA MET A 83 8.91 -13.89 -13.25
C MET A 83 9.87 -13.15 -12.34
N PRO A 84 11.17 -13.08 -12.67
CA PRO A 84 12.10 -12.20 -11.98
C PRO A 84 11.64 -10.74 -12.04
N TRP A 85 12.01 -9.96 -11.04
CA TRP A 85 11.83 -8.52 -11.12
C TRP A 85 12.57 -7.97 -12.33
N PRO A 86 11.93 -7.10 -13.12
CA PRO A 86 12.53 -6.59 -14.35
C PRO A 86 13.73 -5.68 -14.05
N ASP A 87 14.70 -5.67 -14.95
CA ASP A 87 15.68 -4.59 -14.99
C ASP A 87 14.97 -3.28 -15.30
N HIS A 88 15.36 -2.22 -14.60
CA HIS A 88 14.76 -0.90 -14.71
C HIS A 88 15.81 0.19 -14.47
N SER A 89 15.70 1.31 -15.20
CA SER A 89 16.65 2.42 -15.09
C SER A 89 16.65 3.14 -13.73
N VAL A 90 15.54 3.06 -12.99
CA VAL A 90 15.33 3.78 -11.72
C VAL A 90 15.23 2.84 -10.52
N TYR A 91 14.60 1.68 -10.69
CA TYR A 91 14.29 0.75 -9.61
C TYR A 91 15.28 -0.43 -9.61
N PRO A 92 15.64 -0.96 -8.43
CA PRO A 92 16.43 -2.19 -8.36
C PRO A 92 15.63 -3.38 -8.93
N ASN A 93 16.34 -4.42 -9.38
CA ASN A 93 15.75 -5.65 -9.91
C ASN A 93 15.54 -6.72 -8.82
N TRP A 94 15.23 -6.30 -7.60
CA TRP A 94 14.93 -7.15 -6.47
C TRP A 94 13.90 -6.50 -5.55
N GLY A 95 13.19 -7.32 -4.83
CA GLY A 95 12.28 -6.95 -3.76
C GLY A 95 12.71 -7.58 -2.44
N ALA A 96 11.88 -7.44 -1.43
CA ALA A 96 12.12 -8.05 -0.14
C ALA A 96 10.82 -8.33 0.61
N THR A 97 10.92 -9.11 1.68
CA THR A 97 9.87 -9.22 2.68
C THR A 97 10.42 -8.83 4.05
N MET A 98 9.61 -8.11 4.81
CA MET A 98 9.91 -7.71 6.18
C MET A 98 8.61 -7.44 6.93
N ARG A 99 8.48 -8.00 8.13
CA ARG A 99 7.27 -7.79 8.96
C ARG A 99 7.04 -6.29 9.19
N ARG A 100 5.79 -5.86 8.98
CA ARG A 100 5.37 -4.48 9.25
C ARG A 100 5.54 -4.10 10.73
N ALA A 101 5.55 -5.08 11.62
CA ALA A 101 5.83 -4.84 13.03
C ALA A 101 7.20 -4.19 13.23
N ASP A 102 8.20 -4.66 12.49
CA ASP A 102 9.59 -4.20 12.58
C ASP A 102 9.84 -3.00 11.66
N LEU A 103 9.47 -3.11 10.39
CA LEU A 103 9.71 -2.09 9.36
C LEU A 103 9.20 -0.69 9.79
N ASP A 104 7.97 -0.62 10.31
CA ASP A 104 7.37 0.67 10.67
C ASP A 104 8.17 1.37 11.79
N GLY A 105 8.64 0.61 12.79
CA GLY A 105 9.48 1.14 13.87
C GLY A 105 10.85 1.61 13.39
N ILE A 106 11.48 0.84 12.49
CA ILE A 106 12.79 1.19 11.93
C ILE A 106 12.71 2.49 11.13
N VAL A 107 11.72 2.61 10.23
CA VAL A 107 11.57 3.81 9.40
C VAL A 107 11.18 5.03 10.24
N ALA A 108 10.37 4.87 11.30
CA ALA A 108 10.10 5.94 12.25
C ALA A 108 11.38 6.37 12.99
N GLY A 109 12.22 5.42 13.40
CA GLY A 109 13.55 5.70 13.98
C GLY A 109 14.50 6.41 13.00
N MET A 110 14.40 6.13 11.71
CA MET A 110 15.15 6.90 10.69
C MET A 110 14.71 8.37 10.64
N ALA A 111 13.40 8.65 10.73
CA ALA A 111 12.90 10.02 10.82
C ALA A 111 13.38 10.72 12.11
N GLU A 112 13.41 10.00 13.23
CA GLU A 112 13.92 10.51 14.50
C GLU A 112 15.42 10.85 14.41
N ARG A 113 16.23 10.00 13.80
CA ARG A 113 17.67 10.28 13.55
C ARG A 113 17.90 11.50 12.63
N GLN A 114 16.92 11.84 11.78
CA GLN A 114 16.94 13.07 10.96
C GLN A 114 16.51 14.33 11.74
N GLY A 115 16.01 14.18 12.97
CA GLY A 115 15.63 15.30 13.83
C GLY A 115 14.12 15.43 14.06
N ALA A 116 13.28 14.53 13.55
CA ALA A 116 11.87 14.53 13.90
C ALA A 116 11.66 14.04 15.34
N VAL A 117 10.71 14.63 16.06
CA VAL A 117 10.24 14.11 17.34
C VAL A 117 9.19 13.04 17.07
N VAL A 118 9.40 11.82 17.57
CA VAL A 118 8.47 10.69 17.40
C VAL A 118 7.78 10.39 18.72
N GLU A 119 6.48 10.64 18.79
CA GLU A 119 5.65 10.42 19.97
C GLU A 119 4.70 9.24 19.74
N GLN A 120 4.90 8.16 20.49
CA GLN A 120 4.10 6.95 20.41
C GLN A 120 2.99 6.94 21.49
N GLY A 121 1.95 6.11 21.29
CA GLY A 121 0.83 5.99 22.22
C GLY A 121 -0.11 7.20 22.21
N THR A 122 -0.01 8.08 21.19
CA THR A 122 -0.73 9.35 21.15
C THR A 122 -1.69 9.43 19.98
N THR A 123 -2.96 9.64 20.26
CA THR A 123 -4.03 9.86 19.29
C THR A 123 -4.22 11.33 19.00
N ALA A 124 -4.23 11.72 17.73
CA ALA A 124 -4.49 13.09 17.29
C ALA A 124 -5.93 13.27 16.81
N LYS A 125 -6.56 14.41 17.14
CA LYS A 125 -7.88 14.83 16.65
C LYS A 125 -7.82 16.28 16.18
N PRO A 126 -8.29 16.60 14.96
CA PRO A 126 -8.22 17.98 14.44
C PRO A 126 -9.25 18.89 15.09
N ILE A 127 -8.88 20.16 15.21
CA ILE A 127 -9.77 21.29 15.45
C ILE A 127 -9.74 22.12 14.17
N VAL A 128 -10.89 22.21 13.48
CA VAL A 128 -10.97 22.75 12.11
C VAL A 128 -11.86 23.98 12.08
N GLU A 129 -11.38 25.04 11.43
CA GLU A 129 -12.14 26.25 11.13
C GLU A 129 -11.86 26.67 9.69
N ASN A 130 -12.90 26.87 8.88
CA ASN A 130 -12.78 27.33 7.49
C ASN A 130 -11.72 26.60 6.64
N ASP A 131 -11.75 25.26 6.65
CA ASP A 131 -10.82 24.37 5.95
C ASP A 131 -9.36 24.46 6.44
N THR A 132 -9.14 25.05 7.60
CA THR A 132 -7.83 25.16 8.27
C THR A 132 -7.84 24.33 9.53
N VAL A 133 -6.80 23.55 9.77
CA VAL A 133 -6.56 22.93 11.07
C VAL A 133 -5.93 23.98 11.98
N VAL A 134 -6.76 24.60 12.83
CA VAL A 134 -6.33 25.67 13.77
C VAL A 134 -5.72 25.11 15.04
N GLY A 135 -5.85 23.81 15.27
CA GLY A 135 -5.24 23.13 16.40
C GLY A 135 -5.45 21.63 16.32
N VAL A 136 -4.68 20.88 17.09
CA VAL A 136 -4.79 19.43 17.19
C VAL A 136 -4.78 19.03 18.67
N ARG A 137 -5.79 18.27 19.08
CA ARG A 137 -5.82 17.62 20.38
C ARG A 137 -5.02 16.32 20.33
N LEU A 138 -4.01 16.23 21.17
CA LEU A 138 -3.15 15.06 21.36
C LEU A 138 -3.56 14.39 22.68
N ILE A 139 -3.92 13.09 22.57
CA ILE A 139 -4.46 12.30 23.69
C ILE A 139 -3.54 11.09 23.90
N SER A 140 -2.92 11.03 25.07
CA SER A 140 -2.03 9.94 25.49
C SER A 140 -2.45 9.45 26.88
N GLY A 141 -3.02 8.24 26.97
CA GLY A 141 -3.66 7.75 28.19
C GLY A 141 -4.73 8.73 28.68
N ASP A 142 -4.61 9.19 29.92
CA ASP A 142 -5.53 10.15 30.56
C ASP A 142 -5.12 11.62 30.32
N SER A 143 -4.00 11.86 29.64
CA SER A 143 -3.49 13.20 29.34
C SER A 143 -4.02 13.69 28.01
N GLU A 144 -4.49 14.94 27.99
CA GLU A 144 -4.88 15.66 26.79
C GLU A 144 -4.19 17.03 26.74
N ARG A 145 -3.61 17.35 25.58
CA ARG A 145 -3.05 18.68 25.30
C ARG A 145 -3.41 19.13 23.89
N THR A 146 -3.40 20.40 23.65
CA THR A 146 -3.61 20.99 22.33
C THR A 146 -2.31 21.60 21.81
N THR A 147 -2.00 21.35 20.54
CA THR A 147 -0.92 21.99 19.79
C THR A 147 -1.49 22.73 18.59
N GLN A 148 -0.75 23.72 18.09
CA GLN A 148 -1.13 24.53 16.92
C GLN A 148 -0.01 24.48 15.89
N PRO A 149 0.09 23.39 15.11
CA PRO A 149 1.08 23.28 14.06
C PRO A 149 0.75 24.20 12.87
N ASP A 150 1.78 24.72 12.21
CA ASP A 150 1.60 25.51 10.99
C ASP A 150 1.06 24.63 9.86
N PHE A 151 1.54 23.38 9.75
CA PHE A 151 1.11 22.39 8.76
C PHE A 151 0.80 21.04 9.38
N VAL A 152 -0.10 20.27 8.73
CA VAL A 152 -0.45 18.91 9.14
C VAL A 152 -0.35 17.94 7.97
N ILE A 153 0.37 16.84 8.17
CA ILE A 153 0.35 15.70 7.24
C ILE A 153 -0.50 14.58 7.85
N ILE A 154 -1.55 14.18 7.12
CA ILE A 154 -2.51 13.16 7.54
C ILE A 154 -2.11 11.81 6.92
N ALA A 155 -1.55 10.93 7.75
CA ALA A 155 -1.03 9.62 7.39
C ALA A 155 -1.59 8.48 8.27
N ASP A 156 -2.80 8.66 8.84
CA ASP A 156 -3.40 7.78 9.83
C ASP A 156 -4.06 6.51 9.25
N GLY A 157 -3.72 6.18 7.99
CA GLY A 157 -3.98 4.92 7.33
C GLY A 157 -5.40 4.74 6.79
N SER A 158 -5.73 3.52 6.37
CA SER A 158 -6.94 3.17 5.62
C SER A 158 -8.27 3.53 6.32
N ASN A 159 -8.28 3.64 7.64
CA ASN A 159 -9.42 4.08 8.42
C ASN A 159 -9.21 5.50 9.00
N SER A 160 -8.70 6.41 8.19
CA SER A 160 -8.36 7.76 8.57
C SER A 160 -9.49 8.45 9.35
N ARG A 161 -9.29 8.60 10.67
CA ARG A 161 -10.23 9.36 11.53
C ARG A 161 -9.92 10.84 11.49
N PHE A 162 -8.65 11.17 11.42
CA PHE A 162 -8.21 12.55 11.28
C PHE A 162 -8.66 13.13 9.94
N GLY A 163 -8.44 12.39 8.83
CA GLY A 163 -8.91 12.80 7.51
C GLY A 163 -10.42 13.05 7.46
N ARG A 164 -11.24 12.18 8.08
CA ARG A 164 -12.69 12.47 8.21
C ARG A 164 -12.98 13.71 9.04
N GLY A 165 -12.17 13.99 10.03
CA GLY A 165 -12.29 15.19 10.89
C GLY A 165 -12.04 16.49 10.11
N VAL A 166 -11.23 16.47 9.06
CA VAL A 166 -11.01 17.60 8.14
C VAL A 166 -11.93 17.56 6.91
N GLY A 167 -12.91 16.65 6.87
CA GLY A 167 -13.91 16.57 5.78
C GLY A 167 -13.53 15.65 4.63
N ALA A 168 -12.38 14.96 4.68
CA ALA A 168 -12.01 14.01 3.64
C ALA A 168 -12.94 12.78 3.65
N THR A 169 -13.45 12.42 2.48
CA THR A 169 -14.40 11.31 2.30
C THR A 169 -13.98 10.40 1.16
N ARG A 170 -14.31 9.11 1.29
CA ARG A 170 -14.03 8.14 0.23
C ARG A 170 -15.13 8.16 -0.82
N ARG A 171 -14.76 8.21 -2.08
CA ARG A 171 -15.66 8.02 -3.23
C ARG A 171 -16.21 6.59 -3.23
N ARG A 172 -17.53 6.45 -3.21
CA ARG A 172 -18.21 5.15 -3.12
C ARG A 172 -18.20 4.35 -4.43
N ASP A 173 -18.03 5.03 -5.55
CA ASP A 173 -17.94 4.47 -6.91
C ASP A 173 -16.54 3.89 -7.22
N PHE A 174 -15.55 4.13 -6.35
CA PHE A 174 -14.21 3.59 -6.50
C PHE A 174 -14.07 2.24 -5.79
N PRO A 175 -13.24 1.33 -6.34
CA PRO A 175 -12.98 0.03 -5.72
C PRO A 175 -12.26 0.18 -4.38
N PHE A 176 -12.39 -0.84 -3.56
CA PHE A 176 -11.51 -1.07 -2.42
C PHE A 176 -11.20 -2.56 -2.30
N GLY A 177 -10.09 -2.88 -1.67
CA GLY A 177 -9.68 -4.23 -1.35
C GLY A 177 -10.17 -4.66 0.03
N LEU A 178 -10.41 -5.95 0.17
CA LEU A 178 -10.55 -6.67 1.43
C LEU A 178 -9.38 -7.62 1.52
N ALA A 179 -8.61 -7.58 2.59
CA ALA A 179 -7.47 -8.46 2.78
C ALA A 179 -7.52 -9.10 4.16
N VAL A 180 -6.99 -10.32 4.25
CA VAL A 180 -6.78 -11.05 5.50
C VAL A 180 -5.47 -11.80 5.39
N ARG A 181 -4.70 -11.87 6.49
CA ARG A 181 -3.45 -12.64 6.54
C ARG A 181 -3.21 -13.25 7.92
N ALA A 182 -2.39 -14.27 7.97
CA ALA A 182 -1.79 -14.82 9.17
C ALA A 182 -0.38 -15.32 8.85
N TYR A 183 0.45 -15.53 9.89
CA TYR A 183 1.75 -16.18 9.75
C TYR A 183 1.64 -17.67 10.03
N PHE A 184 2.46 -18.44 9.35
CA PHE A 184 2.57 -19.90 9.49
C PHE A 184 4.03 -20.31 9.45
N GLU A 185 4.36 -21.42 10.12
CA GLU A 185 5.68 -22.04 10.03
C GLU A 185 5.79 -22.83 8.71
N SER A 186 6.95 -22.69 8.05
CA SER A 186 7.29 -23.44 6.84
C SER A 186 8.80 -23.64 6.75
N PRO A 187 9.27 -24.86 6.44
CA PRO A 187 10.70 -25.11 6.18
C PRO A 187 11.19 -24.40 4.91
N ASN A 188 10.30 -23.98 4.03
CA ASN A 188 10.60 -23.29 2.78
C ASN A 188 10.41 -21.75 2.87
N SER A 189 10.55 -21.22 4.07
CA SER A 189 10.46 -19.77 4.35
C SER A 189 11.57 -18.93 3.73
N ASP A 190 12.61 -19.56 3.17
CA ASP A 190 13.76 -18.95 2.50
C ASP A 190 13.63 -18.94 0.95
N ASP A 191 12.46 -19.33 0.40
CA ASP A 191 12.21 -19.25 -1.06
C ASP A 191 12.42 -17.83 -1.56
N SER A 192 13.14 -17.69 -2.68
CA SER A 192 13.49 -16.38 -3.25
C SER A 192 12.37 -15.73 -4.08
N PHE A 193 11.18 -16.33 -4.14
CA PHE A 193 10.02 -15.76 -4.84
C PHE A 193 8.84 -15.53 -3.89
N ILE A 194 8.25 -14.35 -3.96
CA ILE A 194 6.89 -14.17 -3.43
C ILE A 194 5.91 -14.87 -4.35
N GLU A 195 4.85 -15.44 -3.79
CA GLU A 195 3.90 -16.23 -4.54
C GLU A 195 2.50 -15.64 -4.56
N SER A 196 1.83 -15.72 -5.72
CA SER A 196 0.45 -15.30 -5.91
C SER A 196 -0.39 -16.36 -6.60
N GLN A 197 -1.45 -16.80 -5.94
CA GLN A 197 -2.48 -17.67 -6.49
C GLN A 197 -3.59 -16.82 -7.10
N LEU A 198 -3.71 -16.83 -8.44
CA LEU A 198 -4.67 -15.98 -9.17
C LEU A 198 -6.06 -16.61 -9.35
N ASP A 199 -6.26 -17.86 -8.99
CA ASP A 199 -7.54 -18.58 -9.06
C ASP A 199 -7.99 -19.04 -7.67
N ILE A 200 -8.13 -18.08 -6.74
CA ILE A 200 -8.70 -18.39 -5.42
C ILE A 200 -10.19 -18.69 -5.54
N ARG A 201 -10.65 -19.63 -4.72
CA ARG A 201 -12.02 -20.11 -4.74
C ARG A 201 -12.65 -20.04 -3.34
N ASP A 202 -13.96 -19.83 -3.29
CA ASP A 202 -14.69 -20.00 -2.06
C ASP A 202 -14.95 -21.49 -1.76
N ARG A 203 -15.56 -21.80 -0.61
CA ARG A 203 -15.89 -23.17 -0.21
C ARG A 203 -16.86 -23.89 -1.18
N GLN A 204 -17.56 -23.16 -2.04
CA GLN A 204 -18.43 -23.69 -3.08
C GLN A 204 -17.71 -23.87 -4.43
N GLY A 205 -16.40 -23.65 -4.48
CA GLY A 205 -15.58 -23.76 -5.69
C GLY A 205 -15.75 -22.60 -6.67
N ARG A 206 -16.41 -21.51 -6.31
CA ARG A 206 -16.61 -20.35 -7.17
C ARG A 206 -15.33 -19.49 -7.17
N SER A 207 -14.83 -19.15 -8.35
CA SER A 207 -13.70 -18.22 -8.49
C SER A 207 -14.04 -16.85 -7.90
N MET A 208 -13.10 -16.30 -7.13
CA MET A 208 -13.23 -15.01 -6.46
C MET A 208 -12.29 -14.00 -7.11
N PRO A 209 -12.74 -12.75 -7.37
CA PRO A 209 -11.89 -11.71 -7.97
C PRO A 209 -10.90 -11.17 -6.94
N GLY A 210 -9.68 -11.62 -7.08
CA GLY A 210 -8.57 -11.32 -6.19
C GLY A 210 -7.48 -12.36 -6.33
N TYR A 211 -6.64 -12.47 -5.33
CA TYR A 211 -5.56 -13.45 -5.29
C TYR A 211 -5.24 -13.85 -3.85
N GLY A 212 -4.71 -15.07 -3.69
CA GLY A 212 -4.02 -15.51 -2.49
C GLY A 212 -2.53 -15.25 -2.61
N TRP A 213 -1.84 -15.10 -1.50
CA TRP A 213 -0.39 -14.94 -1.49
C TRP A 213 0.29 -15.80 -0.43
N VAL A 214 1.52 -16.16 -0.72
CA VAL A 214 2.50 -16.66 0.24
C VAL A 214 3.77 -15.85 0.07
N PHE A 215 4.19 -15.17 1.13
CA PHE A 215 5.41 -14.37 1.13
C PHE A 215 6.37 -14.93 2.17
N PRO A 216 7.50 -15.49 1.74
CA PRO A 216 8.53 -16.04 2.63
C PRO A 216 9.18 -14.92 3.45
N LEU A 217 9.55 -15.20 4.71
CA LEU A 217 10.15 -14.21 5.61
C LEU A 217 11.61 -14.53 5.95
N GLY A 218 12.13 -15.70 5.53
CA GLY A 218 13.53 -16.10 5.69
C GLY A 218 13.92 -16.58 7.08
N ASP A 219 12.98 -16.72 8.01
CA ASP A 219 13.25 -17.01 9.41
C ASP A 219 12.41 -18.18 9.99
N GLY A 220 11.94 -19.07 9.13
CA GLY A 220 11.06 -20.17 9.49
C GLY A 220 9.59 -19.89 9.30
N GLU A 221 9.21 -18.64 9.04
CA GLU A 221 7.81 -18.23 8.84
C GLU A 221 7.51 -17.72 7.44
N ILE A 222 6.24 -17.87 7.08
CA ILE A 222 5.65 -17.33 5.85
C ILE A 222 4.41 -16.49 6.19
N ASN A 223 4.20 -15.40 5.45
CA ASN A 223 2.97 -14.61 5.51
C ASN A 223 2.00 -15.16 4.47
N VAL A 224 0.90 -15.76 4.90
CA VAL A 224 -0.14 -16.28 4.01
C VAL A 224 -1.39 -15.44 4.13
N GLY A 225 -1.93 -15.05 2.98
CA GLY A 225 -3.15 -14.26 2.98
C GLY A 225 -3.95 -14.32 1.68
N ALA A 226 -5.08 -13.65 1.71
CA ALA A 226 -5.94 -13.49 0.55
C ALA A 226 -6.52 -12.08 0.48
N GLY A 227 -6.57 -11.54 -0.73
CA GLY A 227 -7.13 -10.25 -1.05
C GLY A 227 -8.21 -10.34 -2.11
N LEU A 228 -9.31 -9.60 -1.94
CA LEU A 228 -10.41 -9.50 -2.88
C LEU A 228 -10.71 -8.04 -3.19
N VAL A 229 -11.16 -7.76 -4.39
CA VAL A 229 -11.66 -6.44 -4.79
C VAL A 229 -13.18 -6.35 -4.66
N SER A 230 -13.71 -5.17 -4.32
CA SER A 230 -15.15 -4.95 -4.08
C SER A 230 -15.98 -4.77 -5.36
N THR A 231 -15.47 -5.23 -6.52
CA THR A 231 -16.08 -4.97 -7.84
C THR A 231 -17.04 -6.06 -8.32
N PHE A 232 -17.29 -7.09 -7.52
CA PHE A 232 -18.19 -8.19 -7.88
C PHE A 232 -19.50 -8.19 -7.06
N LYS A 233 -20.51 -8.85 -7.62
CA LYS A 233 -21.83 -8.99 -6.96
C LYS A 233 -21.68 -9.86 -5.70
N GLY A 234 -22.19 -9.39 -4.55
CA GLY A 234 -22.16 -10.14 -3.29
C GLY A 234 -20.88 -9.93 -2.46
N TRP A 235 -19.98 -9.03 -2.84
CA TRP A 235 -18.78 -8.76 -2.06
C TRP A 235 -19.04 -8.37 -0.58
N LYS A 236 -20.22 -7.81 -0.29
CA LYS A 236 -20.62 -7.41 1.08
C LYS A 236 -20.82 -8.62 2.01
N ASP A 237 -21.12 -9.76 1.44
CA ASP A 237 -21.41 -11.00 2.17
C ASP A 237 -20.16 -11.87 2.34
N VAL A 238 -19.02 -11.40 1.85
CA VAL A 238 -17.76 -12.13 1.94
C VAL A 238 -17.25 -12.15 3.37
N ASN A 239 -17.02 -13.37 3.87
CA ASN A 239 -16.26 -13.60 5.09
C ASN A 239 -14.80 -13.88 4.72
N THR A 240 -13.93 -12.91 4.97
CA THR A 240 -12.50 -13.00 4.60
C THR A 240 -11.78 -14.14 5.33
N SER A 241 -12.13 -14.45 6.57
CA SER A 241 -11.55 -15.59 7.30
C SER A 241 -11.85 -16.91 6.59
N ARG A 242 -13.07 -17.09 6.07
CA ARG A 242 -13.43 -18.29 5.29
C ARG A 242 -12.70 -18.39 3.95
N ILE A 243 -12.35 -17.24 3.35
CA ILE A 243 -11.53 -17.23 2.13
C ILE A 243 -10.11 -17.65 2.48
N LEU A 244 -9.53 -17.16 3.57
CA LEU A 244 -8.21 -17.59 4.03
C LEU A 244 -8.19 -19.10 4.33
N GLU A 245 -9.19 -19.62 5.04
CA GLU A 245 -9.31 -21.06 5.32
C GLU A 245 -9.41 -21.90 4.02
N ALA A 246 -10.19 -21.44 3.03
CA ALA A 246 -10.31 -22.11 1.74
C ALA A 246 -9.01 -22.06 0.93
N TYR A 247 -8.28 -20.95 1.01
CA TYR A 247 -6.99 -20.79 0.37
C TYR A 247 -5.93 -21.69 1.03
N LEU A 248 -5.86 -21.73 2.35
CA LEU A 248 -4.96 -22.61 3.09
C LEU A 248 -5.14 -24.09 2.72
N ALA A 249 -6.39 -24.54 2.51
CA ALA A 249 -6.69 -25.90 2.08
C ALA A 249 -6.26 -26.19 0.62
N ALA A 250 -5.92 -25.18 -0.15
CA ALA A 250 -5.49 -25.25 -1.55
C ALA A 250 -4.06 -24.72 -1.76
N LEU A 251 -3.30 -24.53 -0.68
CA LEU A 251 -1.89 -24.11 -0.77
C LEU A 251 -1.08 -25.18 -1.53
N PRO A 252 -0.11 -24.76 -2.36
CA PRO A 252 0.84 -25.67 -2.96
C PRO A 252 1.62 -26.48 -1.91
N ASP A 253 1.73 -27.80 -2.14
CA ASP A 253 2.37 -28.74 -1.21
C ASP A 253 3.82 -28.37 -0.87
N HIS A 254 4.52 -27.70 -1.79
CA HIS A 254 5.92 -27.31 -1.58
C HIS A 254 6.13 -26.34 -0.41
N TRP A 255 5.09 -25.66 0.07
CA TRP A 255 5.23 -24.82 1.27
C TRP A 255 5.35 -25.62 2.56
N GLU A 256 4.96 -26.90 2.56
CA GLU A 256 5.09 -27.81 3.70
C GLU A 256 4.68 -27.15 5.02
N VAL A 257 3.52 -26.50 5.02
CA VAL A 257 3.01 -25.80 6.21
C VAL A 257 2.85 -26.80 7.35
N VAL A 258 3.63 -26.62 8.42
CA VAL A 258 3.74 -27.57 9.54
C VAL A 258 2.47 -27.63 10.36
N GLU A 259 1.77 -26.51 10.48
CA GLU A 259 0.50 -26.40 11.18
C GLU A 259 -0.56 -25.78 10.29
N THR A 260 -1.76 -26.34 10.28
CA THR A 260 -2.93 -25.77 9.62
C THR A 260 -3.57 -24.65 10.44
N THR A 261 -3.14 -24.47 11.68
CA THR A 261 -3.56 -23.39 12.57
C THR A 261 -2.57 -22.23 12.45
N PRO A 262 -3.03 -21.01 12.23
CA PRO A 262 -2.13 -19.86 12.13
C PRO A 262 -1.31 -19.69 13.42
N HIS A 263 -0.02 -19.45 13.29
CA HIS A 263 0.87 -19.08 14.39
C HIS A 263 0.36 -17.79 15.10
N THR A 264 -0.24 -16.88 14.33
CA THR A 264 -0.89 -15.67 14.85
C THR A 264 -2.36 -15.63 14.43
N LYS A 265 -3.20 -14.93 15.21
CA LYS A 265 -4.60 -14.72 14.82
C LYS A 265 -4.67 -14.00 13.48
N PRO A 266 -5.55 -14.46 12.55
CA PRO A 266 -5.77 -13.77 11.30
C PRO A 266 -6.19 -12.32 11.53
N ILE A 267 -5.54 -11.40 10.84
CA ILE A 267 -5.89 -9.98 10.85
C ILE A 267 -6.31 -9.54 9.46
N GLY A 268 -7.42 -8.80 9.39
CA GLY A 268 -7.98 -8.31 8.14
C GLY A 268 -8.12 -6.81 8.11
N GLY A 269 -8.24 -6.28 6.90
CA GLY A 269 -8.38 -4.85 6.68
C GLY A 269 -9.06 -4.49 5.37
N LYS A 270 -9.46 -3.22 5.27
CA LYS A 270 -9.95 -2.61 4.04
C LYS A 270 -8.86 -1.71 3.48
N LEU A 271 -8.67 -1.77 2.17
CA LEU A 271 -7.68 -1.01 1.43
C LEU A 271 -8.41 -0.03 0.50
N PRO A 272 -8.50 1.26 0.85
CA PRO A 272 -9.04 2.26 -0.08
C PRO A 272 -8.07 2.44 -1.22
N MET A 273 -8.53 2.22 -2.44
CA MET A 273 -7.69 2.16 -3.64
C MET A 273 -7.93 3.36 -4.56
N SER A 274 -7.00 3.56 -5.49
CA SER A 274 -7.23 4.45 -6.65
C SER A 274 -7.36 5.91 -6.31
N LEU A 275 -6.67 6.37 -5.28
CA LEU A 275 -6.75 7.76 -4.80
C LEU A 275 -8.20 8.16 -4.41
N SER A 276 -8.96 7.21 -3.88
CA SER A 276 -10.41 7.32 -3.70
C SER A 276 -10.85 8.28 -2.60
N VAL A 277 -9.95 8.82 -1.77
CA VAL A 277 -10.29 9.72 -0.66
C VAL A 277 -9.92 11.15 -1.02
N GLY A 278 -10.78 12.09 -0.76
CA GLY A 278 -10.56 13.52 -1.01
C GLY A 278 -11.46 14.43 -0.19
N PRO A 279 -11.13 15.74 -0.13
CA PRO A 279 -10.02 16.42 -0.81
C PRO A 279 -8.64 15.93 -0.37
N LYS A 280 -7.61 16.19 -1.19
CA LYS A 280 -6.22 15.77 -0.92
C LYS A 280 -5.47 16.79 -0.08
N VAL A 281 -5.89 18.03 -0.14
CA VAL A 281 -5.29 19.18 0.53
C VAL A 281 -6.38 20.09 1.07
N GLY A 282 -6.08 20.79 2.16
CA GLY A 282 -6.78 21.99 2.63
C GLY A 282 -5.78 23.14 2.73
N ARG A 283 -6.12 24.16 3.51
CA ARG A 283 -5.28 25.36 3.59
C ARG A 283 -3.92 25.10 4.20
N ASN A 284 -3.83 24.23 5.20
CA ASN A 284 -2.57 23.90 5.89
C ASN A 284 -2.41 22.40 6.16
N TRP A 285 -3.11 21.54 5.40
CA TRP A 285 -3.00 20.10 5.59
C TRP A 285 -2.98 19.35 4.26
N VAL A 286 -2.33 18.21 4.25
CA VAL A 286 -2.32 17.24 3.15
C VAL A 286 -2.62 15.84 3.66
N ILE A 287 -3.22 14.98 2.80
CA ILE A 287 -3.52 13.60 3.12
C ILE A 287 -2.75 12.66 2.19
N ILE A 288 -2.06 11.64 2.76
CA ILE A 288 -1.12 10.77 2.06
C ILE A 288 -1.39 9.28 2.30
N GLY A 289 -0.74 8.43 1.53
CA GLY A 289 -0.78 6.97 1.67
C GLY A 289 -2.19 6.40 1.67
N ASP A 290 -2.42 5.35 2.46
CA ASP A 290 -3.75 4.70 2.59
C ASP A 290 -4.85 5.69 2.99
N ALA A 291 -4.52 6.72 3.77
CA ALA A 291 -5.49 7.73 4.20
C ALA A 291 -6.04 8.53 3.00
N SER A 292 -5.25 8.72 1.95
CA SER A 292 -5.67 9.32 0.68
C SER A 292 -6.26 8.31 -0.31
N GLY A 293 -6.20 7.01 0.03
CA GLY A 293 -6.56 5.93 -0.89
C GLY A 293 -5.49 5.64 -1.94
N ALA A 294 -4.21 5.97 -1.67
CA ALA A 294 -3.08 5.73 -2.55
C ALA A 294 -2.62 4.25 -2.49
N VAL A 295 -3.54 3.34 -2.72
CA VAL A 295 -3.27 1.90 -2.86
C VAL A 295 -3.51 1.51 -4.31
N ASN A 296 -2.56 0.76 -4.87
CA ASN A 296 -2.61 0.27 -6.24
C ASN A 296 -3.80 -0.69 -6.42
N PRO A 297 -4.75 -0.40 -7.32
CA PRO A 297 -5.89 -1.27 -7.51
C PRO A 297 -5.55 -2.62 -8.16
N PHE A 298 -4.47 -2.71 -8.94
CA PHE A 298 -4.08 -3.94 -9.62
C PHE A 298 -3.71 -5.06 -8.65
N ASN A 299 -2.93 -4.72 -7.61
CA ASN A 299 -2.30 -5.71 -6.73
C ASN A 299 -2.47 -5.43 -5.23
N GLY A 300 -3.05 -4.30 -4.84
CA GLY A 300 -3.22 -3.92 -3.43
C GLY A 300 -1.95 -3.38 -2.75
N GLU A 301 -0.90 -3.10 -3.51
CA GLU A 301 0.33 -2.50 -3.04
C GLU A 301 0.09 -1.06 -2.54
N GLY A 302 0.69 -0.71 -1.42
CA GLY A 302 0.49 0.60 -0.82
C GLY A 302 1.70 1.13 -0.04
N ILE A 303 2.72 0.30 0.25
CA ILE A 303 3.90 0.75 1.00
C ILE A 303 4.72 1.72 0.18
N ASP A 304 5.01 1.40 -1.07
CA ASP A 304 5.70 2.24 -2.04
C ASP A 304 4.98 3.58 -2.25
N TYR A 305 3.67 3.53 -2.55
CA TYR A 305 2.85 4.74 -2.71
C TYR A 305 2.78 5.57 -1.42
N ALA A 306 2.80 4.92 -0.26
CA ALA A 306 2.83 5.63 1.01
C ALA A 306 4.16 6.38 1.18
N TYR A 307 5.30 5.74 0.88
CA TYR A 307 6.61 6.39 0.90
C TYR A 307 6.69 7.54 -0.10
N GLU A 308 6.28 7.30 -1.34
CA GLU A 308 6.33 8.29 -2.42
C GLU A 308 5.44 9.50 -2.15
N THR A 309 4.19 9.27 -1.73
CA THR A 309 3.28 10.37 -1.40
C THR A 309 3.72 11.13 -0.15
N GLY A 310 4.40 10.46 0.80
CA GLY A 310 5.02 11.08 1.96
C GLY A 310 6.16 12.02 1.55
N ARG A 311 7.05 11.55 0.67
CA ARG A 311 8.15 12.35 0.12
C ARG A 311 7.64 13.55 -0.70
N MET A 312 6.66 13.31 -1.57
CA MET A 312 6.02 14.34 -2.38
C MET A 312 5.40 15.42 -1.49
N ALA A 313 4.58 15.03 -0.51
CA ALA A 313 3.94 15.96 0.42
C ALA A 313 4.96 16.76 1.23
N ALA A 314 6.05 16.13 1.67
CA ALA A 314 7.12 16.81 2.38
C ALA A 314 7.76 17.93 1.54
N GLY A 315 7.95 17.71 0.23
CA GLY A 315 8.46 18.73 -0.69
C GLY A 315 7.53 19.94 -0.78
N TYR A 316 6.23 19.71 -0.96
CA TYR A 316 5.24 20.79 -1.04
C TYR A 316 5.05 21.54 0.28
N VAL A 317 5.06 20.84 1.41
CA VAL A 317 5.00 21.48 2.74
C VAL A 317 6.25 22.30 2.99
N ALA A 318 7.44 21.81 2.65
CA ALA A 318 8.68 22.58 2.78
C ALA A 318 8.67 23.84 1.91
N GLN A 319 8.15 23.76 0.69
CA GLN A 319 8.00 24.91 -0.20
C GLN A 319 6.96 25.91 0.34
N ALA A 320 5.80 25.46 0.82
CA ALA A 320 4.77 26.29 1.42
C ALA A 320 5.29 27.02 2.67
N ALA A 321 6.08 26.32 3.48
CA ALA A 321 6.67 26.85 4.71
C ALA A 321 7.76 27.91 4.50
N THR A 322 8.44 27.90 3.33
CA THR A 322 9.66 28.73 3.12
C THR A 322 9.53 29.74 1.98
N VAL A 323 8.63 29.51 1.01
CA VAL A 323 8.58 30.29 -0.23
C VAL A 323 7.18 30.87 -0.49
N ASP A 324 6.16 30.01 -0.55
CA ASP A 324 4.79 30.37 -0.97
C ASP A 324 3.77 29.43 -0.34
N ASP A 325 2.90 29.94 0.51
CA ASP A 325 1.84 29.21 1.18
C ASP A 325 0.80 28.59 0.22
N ALA A 326 0.67 29.14 -1.01
CA ALA A 326 -0.14 28.56 -2.07
C ALA A 326 0.47 27.28 -2.67
N ALA A 327 1.76 26.99 -2.45
CA ALA A 327 2.43 25.84 -3.02
C ALA A 327 1.76 24.50 -2.65
N LEU A 328 1.12 24.41 -1.47
CA LEU A 328 0.47 23.20 -0.99
C LEU A 328 -0.59 22.65 -1.95
N ALA A 329 -1.29 23.54 -2.69
CA ALA A 329 -2.27 23.16 -3.69
C ALA A 329 -1.66 22.35 -4.86
N GLY A 330 -0.38 22.55 -5.17
CA GLY A 330 0.37 21.81 -6.18
C GLY A 330 0.47 20.32 -5.91
N TYR A 331 0.47 19.90 -4.63
CA TYR A 331 0.52 18.49 -4.27
C TYR A 331 -0.61 17.66 -4.90
N ALA A 332 -1.84 18.15 -4.87
CA ALA A 332 -2.98 17.43 -5.44
C ALA A 332 -2.85 17.29 -6.98
N GLN A 333 -2.29 18.30 -7.65
CA GLN A 333 -2.05 18.28 -9.09
C GLN A 333 -0.93 17.29 -9.45
N GLU A 334 0.19 17.31 -8.72
CA GLU A 334 1.29 16.36 -8.94
C GLU A 334 0.86 14.92 -8.67
N LEU A 335 0.08 14.68 -7.61
CA LEU A 335 -0.47 13.37 -7.30
C LEU A 335 -1.35 12.83 -8.46
N ASP A 336 -2.20 13.68 -9.04
CA ASP A 336 -3.05 13.31 -10.18
C ASP A 336 -2.23 13.11 -11.45
N SER A 337 -1.29 13.99 -11.76
CA SER A 337 -0.42 13.85 -12.94
C SER A 337 0.48 12.63 -12.89
N THR A 338 0.97 12.26 -11.69
CA THR A 338 1.88 11.12 -11.51
C THR A 338 1.13 9.78 -11.55
N TYR A 339 -0.05 9.70 -10.92
CA TYR A 339 -0.73 8.43 -10.72
C TYR A 339 -2.13 8.35 -11.33
N GLY A 340 -2.73 9.47 -11.72
CA GLY A 340 -4.14 9.53 -12.12
C GLY A 340 -4.48 8.62 -13.29
N ASP A 341 -3.68 8.63 -14.35
CA ASP A 341 -3.90 7.81 -15.53
C ASP A 341 -3.67 6.32 -15.24
N TYR A 342 -2.59 5.99 -14.53
CA TYR A 342 -2.33 4.63 -14.10
C TYR A 342 -3.47 4.06 -13.24
N HIS A 343 -3.93 4.81 -12.26
CA HIS A 343 -5.05 4.42 -11.41
C HIS A 343 -6.38 4.32 -12.17
N ARG A 344 -6.54 5.11 -13.25
CA ARG A 344 -7.72 5.02 -14.13
C ARG A 344 -7.73 3.70 -14.88
N VAL A 345 -6.59 3.31 -15.48
CA VAL A 345 -6.40 2.00 -16.13
C VAL A 345 -6.69 0.87 -15.15
N ALA A 346 -6.10 0.94 -13.97
CA ALA A 346 -6.28 -0.06 -12.93
C ALA A 346 -7.75 -0.21 -12.49
N ARG A 347 -8.51 0.89 -12.38
CA ARG A 347 -9.95 0.83 -12.06
C ARG A 347 -10.77 0.08 -13.11
N VAL A 348 -10.46 0.30 -14.39
CA VAL A 348 -11.13 -0.43 -15.48
C VAL A 348 -10.81 -1.92 -15.40
N PHE A 349 -9.54 -2.25 -15.18
CA PHE A 349 -9.09 -3.64 -15.03
C PHE A 349 -9.80 -4.35 -13.86
N VAL A 350 -9.79 -3.80 -12.65
CA VAL A 350 -10.41 -4.45 -11.49
C VAL A 350 -11.94 -4.53 -11.61
N LYS A 351 -12.57 -3.64 -12.35
CA LYS A 351 -13.98 -3.74 -12.70
C LYS A 351 -14.22 -4.92 -13.67
N ALA A 352 -13.33 -5.10 -14.64
CA ALA A 352 -13.43 -6.20 -15.60
C ALA A 352 -13.22 -7.57 -14.92
N ILE A 353 -12.20 -7.74 -14.07
CA ILE A 353 -11.94 -8.99 -13.36
C ILE A 353 -13.00 -9.32 -12.29
N GLY A 354 -13.84 -8.37 -11.93
CA GLY A 354 -15.05 -8.61 -11.13
C GLY A 354 -16.05 -9.57 -11.83
N ASN A 355 -15.90 -9.79 -13.15
CA ASN A 355 -16.61 -10.81 -13.90
C ASN A 355 -15.80 -12.12 -13.90
N PRO A 356 -16.35 -13.23 -13.33
CA PRO A 356 -15.64 -14.51 -13.21
C PRO A 356 -15.17 -15.10 -14.56
N THR A 357 -15.94 -14.89 -15.64
CA THR A 357 -15.57 -15.38 -16.97
C THR A 357 -14.35 -14.65 -17.50
N ILE A 358 -14.30 -13.33 -17.36
CA ILE A 358 -13.15 -12.53 -17.77
C ILE A 358 -11.92 -12.92 -16.97
N MET A 359 -12.06 -13.03 -15.65
CA MET A 359 -10.96 -13.44 -14.76
C MET A 359 -10.38 -14.79 -15.18
N ARG A 360 -11.25 -15.80 -15.36
CA ARG A 360 -10.84 -17.14 -15.80
C ARG A 360 -10.12 -17.11 -17.16
N THR A 361 -10.61 -16.33 -18.12
CA THR A 361 -9.97 -16.22 -19.46
C THR A 361 -8.59 -15.57 -19.33
N LEU A 362 -8.47 -14.47 -18.61
CA LEU A 362 -7.20 -13.77 -18.40
C LEU A 362 -6.14 -14.66 -17.73
N THR A 363 -6.52 -15.39 -16.69
CA THR A 363 -5.60 -16.30 -15.99
C THR A 363 -5.21 -17.49 -16.86
N THR A 364 -6.17 -18.13 -17.56
CA THR A 364 -5.90 -19.33 -18.38
C THR A 364 -5.03 -19.01 -19.60
N VAL A 365 -5.26 -17.86 -20.26
CA VAL A 365 -4.52 -17.45 -21.46
C VAL A 365 -3.21 -16.76 -21.06
N GLY A 366 -3.26 -15.87 -20.06
CA GLY A 366 -2.10 -15.09 -19.63
C GLY A 366 -0.95 -15.96 -19.18
N LEU A 367 -1.19 -16.89 -18.25
CA LEU A 367 -0.15 -17.78 -17.70
C LEU A 367 0.51 -18.72 -18.72
N ARG A 368 -0.02 -18.85 -19.93
CA ARG A 368 0.60 -19.62 -21.00
C ARG A 368 1.64 -18.84 -21.80
N SER A 369 1.76 -17.54 -21.57
CA SER A 369 2.69 -16.68 -22.31
C SER A 369 3.58 -15.92 -21.31
N LYS A 370 4.83 -16.40 -21.17
CA LYS A 370 5.81 -15.77 -20.27
C LYS A 370 6.03 -14.28 -20.62
N PRO A 371 6.23 -13.86 -21.89
CA PRO A 371 6.38 -12.44 -22.21
C PRO A 371 5.16 -11.58 -21.83
N LEU A 372 3.95 -12.13 -21.97
CA LEU A 372 2.73 -11.43 -21.58
C LEU A 372 2.65 -11.26 -20.06
N MET A 373 3.04 -12.28 -19.31
CA MET A 373 3.02 -12.22 -17.84
C MET A 373 4.13 -11.32 -17.30
N GLU A 374 5.32 -11.31 -17.86
CA GLU A 374 6.39 -10.36 -17.50
C GLU A 374 5.95 -8.92 -17.77
N TRP A 375 5.32 -8.65 -18.89
CA TRP A 375 4.72 -7.35 -19.17
C TRP A 375 3.58 -7.02 -18.19
N THR A 376 2.73 -8.00 -17.88
CA THR A 376 1.65 -7.83 -16.88
C THR A 376 2.22 -7.50 -15.50
N LEU A 377 3.31 -8.16 -15.10
CA LEU A 377 4.01 -7.84 -13.84
C LEU A 377 4.49 -6.38 -13.83
N LYS A 378 5.15 -5.91 -14.89
CA LYS A 378 5.58 -4.51 -15.02
C LYS A 378 4.40 -3.54 -14.89
N VAL A 379 3.28 -3.82 -15.55
CA VAL A 379 2.06 -3.00 -15.45
C VAL A 379 1.51 -3.02 -14.03
N MET A 380 1.32 -4.20 -13.45
CA MET A 380 0.67 -4.33 -12.14
C MET A 380 1.51 -3.79 -10.98
N ALA A 381 2.82 -3.90 -11.06
CA ALA A 381 3.76 -3.34 -10.08
C ALA A 381 4.18 -1.90 -10.40
N ASN A 382 3.60 -1.29 -11.44
CA ASN A 382 3.94 0.06 -11.91
C ASN A 382 5.45 0.25 -12.14
N LEU A 383 6.05 -0.73 -12.82
CA LEU A 383 7.47 -0.79 -13.18
C LEU A 383 7.68 -0.60 -14.70
N LEU A 384 6.81 0.17 -15.35
CA LEU A 384 6.95 0.51 -16.75
C LEU A 384 7.97 1.64 -16.93
N ASP A 385 8.89 1.46 -17.88
CA ASP A 385 9.71 2.57 -18.34
C ASP A 385 8.84 3.62 -19.09
N PRO A 386 9.29 4.88 -19.22
CA PRO A 386 8.49 5.94 -19.87
C PRO A 386 7.97 5.60 -21.26
N ASP A 387 8.74 4.81 -22.05
CA ASP A 387 8.29 4.38 -23.38
C ASP A 387 7.24 3.26 -23.33
N GLU A 388 7.30 2.39 -22.32
CA GLU A 388 6.30 1.34 -22.08
C GLU A 388 5.00 1.93 -21.50
N ALA A 389 5.08 3.05 -20.77
CA ALA A 389 3.91 3.74 -20.24
C ALA A 389 2.94 4.21 -21.34
N LYS A 390 3.45 4.59 -22.52
CA LYS A 390 2.63 4.93 -23.70
C LYS A 390 1.82 3.74 -24.20
N MET A 391 2.40 2.53 -24.15
CA MET A 391 1.71 1.29 -24.51
C MET A 391 0.55 0.99 -23.55
N THR A 392 0.75 1.23 -22.26
CA THR A 392 -0.30 1.08 -21.24
C THR A 392 -1.51 1.96 -21.56
N GLU A 393 -1.29 3.18 -22.01
CA GLU A 393 -2.37 4.10 -22.43
C GLU A 393 -3.16 3.54 -23.64
N HIS A 394 -2.48 2.94 -24.61
CA HIS A 394 -3.15 2.32 -25.75
C HIS A 394 -4.00 1.12 -25.34
N ILE A 395 -3.50 0.29 -24.43
CA ILE A 395 -4.24 -0.85 -23.86
C ILE A 395 -5.44 -0.37 -23.07
N TYR A 396 -5.28 0.69 -22.25
CA TYR A 396 -6.39 1.31 -21.54
C TYR A 396 -7.51 1.72 -22.50
N LYS A 397 -7.18 2.46 -23.56
CA LYS A 397 -8.16 2.89 -24.58
C LYS A 397 -8.84 1.71 -25.27
N ALA A 398 -8.12 0.59 -25.46
CA ALA A 398 -8.69 -0.64 -26.00
C ALA A 398 -9.66 -1.31 -25.02
N ILE A 399 -9.28 -1.43 -23.74
CA ILE A 399 -10.13 -2.00 -22.69
C ILE A 399 -11.38 -1.13 -22.46
N GLU A 400 -11.23 0.17 -22.43
CA GLU A 400 -12.33 1.13 -22.29
C GLU A 400 -13.37 1.00 -23.42
N ARG A 401 -12.91 0.83 -24.65
CA ARG A 401 -13.81 0.55 -25.80
C ARG A 401 -14.59 -0.74 -25.62
N VAL A 402 -13.93 -1.83 -25.15
CA VAL A 402 -14.59 -3.12 -24.92
C VAL A 402 -15.61 -3.04 -23.79
N VAL A 403 -15.31 -2.32 -22.72
CA VAL A 403 -16.21 -2.13 -21.57
C VAL A 403 -17.42 -1.26 -21.92
N ASN A 404 -17.22 -0.21 -22.75
CA ASN A 404 -18.30 0.70 -23.15
C ASN A 404 -19.21 0.11 -24.24
N VAL A 405 -18.79 -0.91 -24.99
CA VAL A 405 -19.64 -1.64 -25.95
C VAL A 405 -20.53 -2.67 -25.26
N GLY A 406 -20.21 -3.06 -23.99
CA GLY A 406 -20.99 -4.03 -23.19
C GLY A 406 -21.92 -3.38 -22.15
N SER A 407 -22.03 -2.07 -22.12
CA SER A 407 -22.94 -1.26 -21.29
C SER A 407 -23.96 -0.56 -22.17
#